data_d4f74b8228730d28a9b2133ebad1b116
#
_entry.id   d4f74b8228730d28a9b2133ebad1b116
#
_cell.length_a   1.000
_cell.length_b   1.000
_cell.length_c   1.000
_cell.angle_alpha   90.00
_cell.angle_beta   90.00
_cell.angle_gamma   90.00
#
_symmetry.space_group_name_H-M   'P 1'
#
loop_
_entity.id
_entity.type
_entity.pdbx_description
1 polymer ?
#
loop_
_entity_poly.entity_id
_entity_poly.type
_entity_poly.pdbx_seq_one_letter_code
_entity_poly.pdbx_strand_id
1 'polypeptide(L)'
;MLELTSRAKLPKLAPDTIRRERISGWLADHADVPLRLIAAPSGSGKTTALVSYAAAPLHRAGYVTLDAETTPQSLRAGIARAFAFAPPEDDDALLAAFENAGRCEVLVDEADRAPDAVRATLRRFVYEAPDNVTFVYATRSRDVVDATRLVSLGLGAVLDGDRLAFTAEEATRLAEAARVDAADEREIGRLVHDTEGWAFALSSAIRESASAGRSLDGAFDRWRRSNARFMHRFLDDALAGEDPALATAARKLFDGEHVDEPTLDRLEQRGLFVRWTDGSFRPYRAVARVTRASAPAASPPRALTPFAVRLFGKPDVRIEGQRVAWFRRRDAQIFAFLALQPQGRARRETLVRAFWPDADRQLAAQSLRSACSTMRRSLAAVVGYADLAHYVAFGDEIALNLDLFAIDARRVRAHLRDAETAWASGDVTIAVEHDRAALRLGREELLDGDVPAALAGVALEIDAALSRASTRTAEEADESRRLVAVS
;
A
#
# COMPACT_ATOMS: atom_id res chain seq x y z
N MET A 1 37.16 16.45 -27.54
CA MET A 1 37.36 15.08 -27.02
C MET A 1 36.86 15.11 -25.57
N LEU A 2 35.54 15.07 -25.43
CA LEU A 2 34.84 15.34 -24.18
C LEU A 2 34.60 14.04 -23.40
N GLU A 3 34.88 14.12 -22.12
CA GLU A 3 34.76 13.08 -21.09
C GLU A 3 33.39 12.40 -21.01
N LEU A 4 33.17 11.43 -21.90
CA LEU A 4 32.01 10.51 -21.84
C LEU A 4 32.26 9.29 -20.94
N THR A 5 33.24 9.37 -20.05
CA THR A 5 33.81 8.22 -19.32
C THR A 5 33.08 7.82 -18.05
N SER A 6 32.04 8.54 -17.56
CA SER A 6 31.43 8.23 -16.26
C SER A 6 30.07 7.53 -16.30
N ARG A 7 29.36 7.56 -17.41
CA ARG A 7 27.93 7.15 -17.49
C ARG A 7 27.64 5.66 -17.69
N ALA A 8 28.65 4.85 -18.02
CA ALA A 8 28.51 3.39 -18.18
C ALA A 8 29.02 2.60 -16.95
N LYS A 9 29.40 3.27 -15.88
CA LYS A 9 29.90 2.61 -14.66
C LYS A 9 28.77 2.42 -13.66
N LEU A 10 28.60 1.18 -13.19
CA LEU A 10 27.66 0.88 -12.10
C LEU A 10 27.89 1.79 -10.89
N PRO A 11 26.86 2.45 -10.37
CA PRO A 11 26.94 3.19 -9.13
C PRO A 11 27.43 2.32 -7.96
N LYS A 12 28.25 2.91 -7.09
CA LYS A 12 28.67 2.19 -5.88
C LYS A 12 27.49 2.16 -4.89
N LEU A 13 27.14 0.97 -4.44
CA LEU A 13 26.17 0.80 -3.37
C LEU A 13 26.83 1.01 -2.00
N ALA A 14 26.03 1.42 -1.01
CA ALA A 14 26.51 1.50 0.37
C ALA A 14 26.87 0.10 0.89
N PRO A 15 27.89 -0.01 1.79
CA PRO A 15 28.38 -1.32 2.25
C PRO A 15 27.33 -2.18 2.97
N ASP A 16 26.34 -1.54 3.56
CA ASP A 16 25.21 -2.14 4.27
C ASP A 16 23.99 -2.40 3.36
N THR A 17 24.13 -2.21 2.04
CA THR A 17 23.06 -2.47 1.10
C THR A 17 22.79 -3.97 1.01
N ILE A 18 21.56 -4.37 1.27
CA ILE A 18 21.14 -5.76 1.14
C ILE A 18 20.67 -6.06 -0.29
N ARG A 19 20.93 -7.28 -0.75
CA ARG A 19 20.29 -7.81 -1.95
C ARG A 19 18.85 -8.22 -1.60
N ARG A 20 17.92 -7.73 -2.39
CA ARG A 20 16.48 -8.00 -2.22
C ARG A 20 16.09 -9.10 -3.18
N GLU A 21 16.14 -10.34 -2.70
CA GLU A 21 15.91 -11.55 -3.52
C GLU A 21 14.56 -11.54 -4.20
N ARG A 22 13.54 -11.02 -3.54
CA ARG A 22 12.19 -10.87 -4.09
C ARG A 22 12.18 -10.00 -5.36
N ILE A 23 12.97 -8.93 -5.38
CA ILE A 23 13.07 -8.03 -6.54
C ILE A 23 13.92 -8.67 -7.65
N SER A 24 15.06 -9.26 -7.27
CA SER A 24 15.93 -9.96 -8.23
C SER A 24 15.22 -11.17 -8.83
N GLY A 25 14.44 -11.91 -8.03
CA GLY A 25 13.61 -13.02 -8.48
C GLY A 25 12.53 -12.56 -9.45
N TRP A 26 11.81 -11.48 -9.13
CA TRP A 26 10.82 -10.92 -10.04
C TRP A 26 11.43 -10.53 -11.40
N LEU A 27 12.62 -9.91 -11.41
CA LEU A 27 13.32 -9.57 -12.64
C LEU A 27 13.73 -10.83 -13.43
N ALA A 28 14.14 -11.88 -12.76
CA ALA A 28 14.50 -13.16 -13.39
C ALA A 28 13.28 -13.90 -13.93
N ASP A 29 12.17 -13.94 -13.17
CA ASP A 29 10.93 -14.61 -13.57
C ASP A 29 10.27 -14.00 -14.81
N HIS A 30 10.60 -12.74 -15.12
CA HIS A 30 10.11 -12.02 -16.29
C HIS A 30 11.22 -11.77 -17.34
N ALA A 31 12.29 -12.57 -17.34
CA ALA A 31 13.41 -12.37 -18.25
C ALA A 31 13.07 -12.65 -19.74
N ASP A 32 11.97 -13.34 -19.99
CA ASP A 32 11.53 -13.68 -21.36
C ASP A 32 10.64 -12.60 -22.00
N VAL A 33 10.23 -11.56 -21.25
CA VAL A 33 9.47 -10.45 -21.85
C VAL A 33 10.42 -9.35 -22.36
N PRO A 34 10.13 -8.71 -23.51
CA PRO A 34 10.99 -7.67 -24.07
C PRO A 34 11.30 -6.53 -23.11
N LEU A 35 10.32 -6.10 -22.28
CA LEU A 35 10.51 -5.00 -21.34
C LEU A 35 10.07 -5.38 -19.91
N ARG A 36 10.96 -5.17 -18.95
CA ARG A 36 10.65 -5.09 -17.51
C ARG A 36 10.78 -3.65 -17.04
N LEU A 37 9.71 -3.09 -16.53
CA LEU A 37 9.67 -1.70 -16.07
C LEU A 37 9.61 -1.63 -14.55
N ILE A 38 10.54 -0.93 -13.92
CA ILE A 38 10.50 -0.59 -12.51
C ILE A 38 9.97 0.84 -12.40
N ALA A 39 8.66 0.99 -12.16
CA ALA A 39 7.99 2.28 -12.10
C ALA A 39 7.71 2.66 -10.63
N ALA A 40 8.47 3.60 -10.08
CA ALA A 40 8.33 4.00 -8.68
C ALA A 40 8.85 5.42 -8.43
N PRO A 41 8.33 6.12 -7.42
CA PRO A 41 8.78 7.45 -7.06
C PRO A 41 10.28 7.55 -6.73
N SER A 42 10.76 8.78 -6.58
CA SER A 42 12.12 9.04 -6.10
C SER A 42 12.33 8.43 -4.71
N GLY A 43 13.53 7.91 -4.45
CA GLY A 43 13.87 7.29 -3.17
C GLY A 43 13.30 5.90 -2.93
N SER A 44 12.59 5.28 -3.89
CA SER A 44 12.04 3.91 -3.76
C SER A 44 13.08 2.80 -3.90
N GLY A 45 14.32 3.14 -4.29
CA GLY A 45 15.40 2.16 -4.41
C GLY A 45 15.53 1.52 -5.80
N LYS A 46 14.99 2.14 -6.86
CA LYS A 46 15.08 1.65 -8.26
C LYS A 46 16.52 1.40 -8.72
N THR A 47 17.37 2.43 -8.61
CA THR A 47 18.81 2.33 -8.94
C THR A 47 19.49 1.21 -8.16
N THR A 48 19.20 1.12 -6.85
CA THR A 48 19.75 0.05 -5.99
C THR A 48 19.31 -1.33 -6.47
N ALA A 49 18.05 -1.49 -6.87
CA ALA A 49 17.53 -2.74 -7.40
C ALA A 49 18.22 -3.12 -8.72
N LEU A 50 18.36 -2.18 -9.67
CA LEU A 50 19.06 -2.41 -10.93
C LEU A 50 20.53 -2.78 -10.72
N VAL A 51 21.25 -2.05 -9.87
CA VAL A 51 22.67 -2.29 -9.60
C VAL A 51 22.87 -3.62 -8.88
N SER A 52 21.99 -3.95 -7.91
CA SER A 52 22.02 -5.24 -7.22
C SER A 52 21.73 -6.41 -8.16
N TYR A 53 20.83 -6.23 -9.12
CA TYR A 53 20.55 -7.20 -10.16
C TYR A 53 21.73 -7.33 -11.14
N ALA A 54 22.32 -6.22 -11.58
CA ALA A 54 23.48 -6.20 -12.46
C ALA A 54 24.73 -6.89 -11.89
N ALA A 55 24.84 -7.00 -10.56
CA ALA A 55 25.94 -7.71 -9.90
C ALA A 55 25.87 -9.24 -10.08
N ALA A 56 24.67 -9.81 -10.32
CA ALA A 56 24.46 -11.21 -10.63
C ALA A 56 23.24 -11.36 -11.56
N PRO A 57 23.36 -10.90 -12.81
CA PRO A 57 22.26 -10.93 -13.77
C PRO A 57 22.04 -12.36 -14.30
N LEU A 58 20.84 -12.63 -14.81
CA LEU A 58 20.53 -13.92 -15.44
C LEU A 58 21.31 -14.10 -16.74
N HIS A 59 21.50 -13.00 -17.47
CA HIS A 59 22.21 -12.96 -18.75
C HIS A 59 23.27 -11.85 -18.74
N ARG A 60 24.05 -11.73 -19.81
CA ARG A 60 25.00 -10.64 -19.96
C ARG A 60 24.30 -9.29 -19.90
N ALA A 61 24.56 -8.48 -18.87
CA ALA A 61 23.88 -7.21 -18.65
C ALA A 61 24.78 -6.01 -18.91
N GLY A 62 24.23 -5.00 -19.57
CA GLY A 62 24.85 -3.70 -19.77
C GLY A 62 24.01 -2.61 -19.08
N TYR A 63 24.66 -1.72 -18.30
CA TYR A 63 23.99 -0.66 -17.56
C TYR A 63 24.29 0.72 -18.15
N VAL A 64 23.26 1.53 -18.33
CA VAL A 64 23.33 2.94 -18.71
C VAL A 64 22.40 3.78 -17.81
N THR A 65 22.81 5.02 -17.54
CA THR A 65 21.96 6.00 -16.86
C THR A 65 21.72 7.19 -17.75
N LEU A 66 20.51 7.75 -17.73
CA LEU A 66 20.09 8.83 -18.61
C LEU A 66 19.88 10.13 -17.83
N ASP A 67 19.94 11.24 -18.54
CA ASP A 67 19.66 12.59 -18.03
C ASP A 67 19.09 13.49 -19.13
N ALA A 68 18.81 14.74 -18.78
CA ALA A 68 18.26 15.72 -19.71
C ALA A 68 19.20 16.10 -20.89
N GLU A 69 20.50 15.80 -20.80
CA GLU A 69 21.50 16.09 -21.84
C GLU A 69 21.78 14.86 -22.71
N THR A 70 21.21 13.72 -22.40
CA THR A 70 21.37 12.48 -23.16
C THR A 70 20.79 12.65 -24.57
N THR A 71 21.55 12.26 -25.58
CA THR A 71 21.13 12.25 -26.98
C THR A 71 20.96 10.80 -27.47
N PRO A 72 20.20 10.52 -28.55
CA PRO A 72 20.14 9.19 -29.15
C PRO A 72 21.53 8.62 -29.48
N GLN A 73 22.43 9.45 -29.96
CA GLN A 73 23.81 9.04 -30.24
C GLN A 73 24.57 8.65 -28.97
N SER A 74 24.47 9.45 -27.89
CA SER A 74 25.15 9.14 -26.62
C SER A 74 24.55 7.92 -25.92
N LEU A 75 23.22 7.67 -26.06
CA LEU A 75 22.57 6.45 -25.60
C LEU A 75 23.15 5.22 -26.30
N ARG A 76 23.18 5.21 -27.68
CA ARG A 76 23.75 4.11 -28.46
C ARG A 76 25.19 3.82 -28.08
N ALA A 77 26.01 4.87 -28.02
CA ALA A 77 27.41 4.75 -27.62
C ALA A 77 27.58 4.21 -26.19
N GLY A 78 26.68 4.59 -25.29
CA GLY A 78 26.66 4.09 -23.90
C GLY A 78 26.33 2.61 -23.84
N ILE A 79 25.30 2.17 -24.55
CA ILE A 79 24.90 0.75 -24.65
C ILE A 79 26.03 -0.06 -25.33
N ALA A 80 26.53 0.36 -26.49
CA ALA A 80 27.62 -0.34 -27.16
C ALA A 80 28.86 -0.51 -26.30
N ARG A 81 29.22 0.53 -25.52
CA ARG A 81 30.33 0.44 -24.56
C ARG A 81 30.07 -0.55 -23.45
N ALA A 82 28.84 -0.60 -22.91
CA ALA A 82 28.48 -1.53 -21.84
C ALA A 82 28.61 -2.99 -22.29
N PHE A 83 28.42 -3.26 -23.60
CA PHE A 83 28.58 -4.59 -24.19
C PHE A 83 29.90 -4.81 -24.93
N ALA A 84 30.82 -3.84 -24.86
CA ALA A 84 32.07 -3.86 -25.64
C ALA A 84 31.88 -4.06 -27.14
N PHE A 85 30.81 -3.49 -27.70
CA PHE A 85 30.58 -3.42 -29.15
C PHE A 85 31.32 -2.25 -29.77
N ALA A 86 31.54 -2.31 -31.07
CA ALA A 86 32.01 -1.16 -31.81
C ALA A 86 30.97 -0.02 -31.76
N PRO A 87 31.41 1.26 -31.79
CA PRO A 87 30.49 2.38 -31.83
C PRO A 87 29.51 2.29 -32.99
N PRO A 88 28.20 2.21 -32.78
CA PRO A 88 27.21 2.11 -33.85
C PRO A 88 26.94 3.49 -34.46
N GLU A 89 26.73 3.50 -35.80
CA GLU A 89 26.39 4.72 -36.52
C GLU A 89 24.94 5.15 -36.27
N ASP A 90 24.02 4.20 -36.16
CA ASP A 90 22.59 4.39 -35.95
C ASP A 90 21.97 3.31 -35.06
N ASP A 91 20.65 3.33 -34.90
CA ASP A 91 19.90 2.37 -34.09
C ASP A 91 19.96 0.96 -34.69
N ASP A 92 19.88 0.84 -36.04
CA ASP A 92 19.90 -0.44 -36.72
C ASP A 92 21.25 -1.15 -36.58
N ALA A 93 22.36 -0.39 -36.68
CA ALA A 93 23.70 -0.91 -36.45
C ALA A 93 23.88 -1.44 -35.01
N LEU A 94 23.27 -0.78 -34.00
CA LEU A 94 23.27 -1.28 -32.62
C LEU A 94 22.45 -2.57 -32.46
N LEU A 95 21.24 -2.61 -33.04
CA LEU A 95 20.38 -3.79 -33.01
C LEU A 95 21.02 -4.99 -33.70
N ALA A 96 21.64 -4.77 -34.88
CA ALA A 96 22.39 -5.80 -35.59
C ALA A 96 23.60 -6.34 -34.80
N ALA A 97 24.26 -5.50 -33.98
CA ALA A 97 25.33 -5.95 -33.11
C ALA A 97 24.83 -6.95 -32.04
N PHE A 98 23.59 -6.82 -31.60
CA PHE A 98 22.97 -7.75 -30.66
C PHE A 98 22.58 -9.09 -31.28
N GLU A 99 22.20 -9.15 -32.57
CA GLU A 99 21.85 -10.40 -33.26
C GLU A 99 22.94 -11.48 -33.11
N ASN A 100 24.21 -11.05 -33.14
CA ASN A 100 25.36 -11.92 -33.02
C ASN A 100 25.86 -12.12 -31.58
N ALA A 101 25.20 -11.48 -30.58
CA ALA A 101 25.50 -11.66 -29.17
C ALA A 101 24.63 -12.78 -28.59
N GLY A 102 25.07 -13.40 -27.53
CA GLY A 102 24.19 -14.26 -26.74
C GLY A 102 23.06 -13.49 -26.09
N ARG A 103 22.26 -14.13 -25.23
CA ARG A 103 21.20 -13.41 -24.49
C ARG A 103 21.78 -12.24 -23.69
N CYS A 104 21.17 -11.06 -23.88
CA CYS A 104 21.61 -9.78 -23.32
C CYS A 104 20.46 -9.06 -22.60
N GLU A 105 20.83 -8.31 -21.55
CA GLU A 105 19.90 -7.47 -20.80
C GLU A 105 20.42 -6.03 -20.76
N VAL A 106 19.68 -5.09 -21.30
CA VAL A 106 20.00 -3.66 -21.27
C VAL A 106 19.30 -3.00 -20.10
N LEU A 107 20.06 -2.59 -19.10
CA LEU A 107 19.56 -1.95 -17.88
C LEU A 107 19.68 -0.42 -18.03
N VAL A 108 18.54 0.27 -18.06
CA VAL A 108 18.45 1.72 -18.23
C VAL A 108 17.92 2.36 -16.98
N ASP A 109 18.71 3.19 -16.33
CA ASP A 109 18.29 3.94 -15.14
C ASP A 109 17.92 5.39 -15.48
N GLU A 110 17.04 5.99 -14.68
CA GLU A 110 16.54 7.37 -14.83
C GLU A 110 15.90 7.61 -16.23
N ALA A 111 15.21 6.62 -16.79
CA ALA A 111 14.65 6.67 -18.15
C ALA A 111 13.68 7.84 -18.37
N ASP A 112 13.00 8.30 -17.31
CA ASP A 112 12.10 9.45 -17.34
C ASP A 112 12.81 10.81 -17.45
N ARG A 113 14.12 10.88 -17.16
CA ARG A 113 14.91 12.10 -17.34
C ARG A 113 15.34 12.35 -18.77
N ALA A 114 15.21 11.34 -19.63
CA ALA A 114 15.62 11.42 -21.02
C ALA A 114 14.74 12.37 -21.83
N PRO A 115 15.31 13.14 -22.76
CA PRO A 115 14.53 13.90 -23.74
C PRO A 115 13.63 13.03 -24.61
N ASP A 116 12.59 13.62 -25.20
CA ASP A 116 11.60 12.90 -26.02
C ASP A 116 12.20 12.10 -27.17
N ALA A 117 13.24 12.63 -27.83
CA ALA A 117 13.95 11.91 -28.87
C ALA A 117 14.60 10.61 -28.38
N VAL A 118 15.16 10.63 -27.17
CA VAL A 118 15.76 9.45 -26.52
C VAL A 118 14.66 8.47 -26.08
N ARG A 119 13.55 8.97 -25.53
CA ARG A 119 12.40 8.13 -25.19
C ARG A 119 11.80 7.44 -26.42
N ALA A 120 11.78 8.12 -27.57
CA ALA A 120 11.37 7.51 -28.84
C ALA A 120 12.31 6.36 -29.24
N THR A 121 13.63 6.54 -29.13
CA THR A 121 14.63 5.49 -29.33
C THR A 121 14.44 4.32 -28.38
N LEU A 122 14.23 4.58 -27.07
CA LEU A 122 13.97 3.53 -26.08
C LEU A 122 12.71 2.71 -26.41
N ARG A 123 11.63 3.36 -26.88
CA ARG A 123 10.43 2.66 -27.35
C ARG A 123 10.71 1.81 -28.56
N ARG A 124 11.43 2.36 -29.54
CA ARG A 124 11.82 1.63 -30.74
C ARG A 124 12.59 0.36 -30.41
N PHE A 125 13.56 0.44 -29.51
CA PHE A 125 14.36 -0.72 -29.09
C PHE A 125 13.48 -1.84 -28.50
N VAL A 126 12.47 -1.55 -27.71
CA VAL A 126 11.57 -2.56 -27.16
C VAL A 126 10.79 -3.31 -28.25
N TYR A 127 10.41 -2.64 -29.34
CA TYR A 127 9.63 -3.25 -30.43
C TYR A 127 10.48 -3.91 -31.51
N GLU A 128 11.71 -3.44 -31.74
CA GLU A 128 12.51 -3.82 -32.91
C GLU A 128 13.77 -4.62 -32.55
N ALA A 129 14.08 -4.76 -31.23
CA ALA A 129 15.24 -5.53 -30.83
C ALA A 129 15.07 -7.03 -31.14
N PRO A 130 16.18 -7.73 -31.48
CA PRO A 130 16.15 -9.18 -31.67
C PRO A 130 15.77 -9.92 -30.38
N ASP A 131 15.18 -11.11 -30.49
CA ASP A 131 14.63 -11.92 -29.42
C ASP A 131 15.61 -12.27 -28.29
N ASN A 132 16.91 -12.16 -28.56
CA ASN A 132 17.96 -12.41 -27.58
C ASN A 132 18.29 -11.19 -26.70
N VAL A 133 17.58 -10.04 -26.87
CA VAL A 133 17.79 -8.83 -26.09
C VAL A 133 16.52 -8.46 -25.33
N THR A 134 16.65 -8.21 -24.04
CA THR A 134 15.56 -7.69 -23.21
C THR A 134 16.00 -6.42 -22.48
N PHE A 135 15.03 -5.62 -22.08
CA PHE A 135 15.28 -4.33 -21.44
C PHE A 135 14.72 -4.28 -20.02
N VAL A 136 15.45 -3.62 -19.12
CA VAL A 136 14.96 -3.28 -17.79
C VAL A 136 15.09 -1.77 -17.61
N TYR A 137 13.97 -1.06 -17.59
CA TYR A 137 13.97 0.39 -17.41
C TYR A 137 13.53 0.75 -16.00
N ALA A 138 14.30 1.59 -15.33
CA ALA A 138 13.90 2.24 -14.08
C ALA A 138 13.44 3.68 -14.37
N THR A 139 12.26 4.00 -13.88
CA THR A 139 11.58 5.26 -14.18
C THR A 139 10.69 5.70 -13.03
N ARG A 140 10.27 6.97 -13.01
CA ARG A 140 9.26 7.47 -12.08
C ARG A 140 7.84 7.30 -12.60
N SER A 141 7.65 7.24 -13.93
CA SER A 141 6.34 7.13 -14.59
C SER A 141 6.31 5.98 -15.57
N ARG A 142 5.13 5.40 -15.77
CA ARG A 142 4.87 4.35 -16.78
C ARG A 142 4.84 4.87 -18.22
N ASP A 143 4.73 6.20 -18.41
CA ASP A 143 4.50 6.82 -19.73
C ASP A 143 5.74 6.87 -20.61
N VAL A 144 6.93 6.63 -20.04
CA VAL A 144 8.20 6.71 -20.78
C VAL A 144 8.18 5.84 -22.05
N VAL A 145 7.52 4.67 -22.00
CA VAL A 145 7.49 3.67 -23.07
C VAL A 145 6.11 3.10 -23.36
N ASP A 146 5.04 3.82 -23.02
CA ASP A 146 3.67 3.30 -23.16
C ASP A 146 3.49 1.92 -22.51
N ALA A 147 3.90 1.82 -21.25
CA ALA A 147 3.95 0.56 -20.51
C ALA A 147 2.59 -0.16 -20.46
N THR A 148 1.48 0.60 -20.39
CA THR A 148 0.13 0.04 -20.39
C THR A 148 -0.14 -0.79 -21.65
N ARG A 149 0.23 -0.27 -22.81
CA ARG A 149 0.09 -0.98 -24.09
C ARG A 149 0.98 -2.20 -24.15
N LEU A 150 2.27 -2.07 -23.77
CA LEU A 150 3.21 -3.19 -23.79
C LEU A 150 2.75 -4.34 -22.90
N VAL A 151 2.26 -4.04 -21.68
CA VAL A 151 1.70 -5.05 -20.77
C VAL A 151 0.46 -5.71 -21.37
N SER A 152 -0.43 -4.94 -22.02
CA SER A 152 -1.63 -5.48 -22.65
C SER A 152 -1.32 -6.41 -23.82
N LEU A 153 -0.19 -6.20 -24.49
CA LEU A 153 0.31 -7.04 -25.58
C LEU A 153 1.14 -8.25 -25.10
N GLY A 154 1.40 -8.38 -23.80
CA GLY A 154 2.29 -9.40 -23.27
C GLY A 154 3.79 -9.14 -23.51
N LEU A 155 4.14 -7.95 -23.98
CA LEU A 155 5.52 -7.53 -24.29
C LEU A 155 6.20 -6.83 -23.11
N GLY A 156 5.51 -6.64 -22.01
CA GLY A 156 6.02 -5.92 -20.83
C GLY A 156 5.52 -6.46 -19.50
N ALA A 157 6.35 -6.30 -18.49
CA ALA A 157 5.99 -6.52 -17.09
C ALA A 157 6.37 -5.28 -16.26
N VAL A 158 5.54 -4.92 -15.27
CA VAL A 158 5.74 -3.72 -14.45
C VAL A 158 5.87 -4.09 -12.97
N LEU A 159 6.94 -3.63 -12.36
CA LEU A 159 7.16 -3.64 -10.92
C LEU A 159 6.86 -2.24 -10.37
N ASP A 160 5.78 -2.11 -9.64
CA ASP A 160 5.31 -0.83 -9.10
C ASP A 160 5.97 -0.47 -7.76
N GLY A 161 5.77 0.77 -7.35
CA GLY A 161 6.37 1.34 -6.14
C GLY A 161 6.02 0.62 -4.85
N ASP A 162 4.79 0.10 -4.72
CA ASP A 162 4.36 -0.68 -3.58
C ASP A 162 5.03 -2.06 -3.51
N ARG A 163 5.21 -2.72 -4.67
CA ARG A 163 5.99 -3.96 -4.75
C ARG A 163 7.48 -3.73 -4.53
N LEU A 164 7.97 -2.52 -4.82
CA LEU A 164 9.35 -2.11 -4.55
C LEU A 164 9.55 -1.69 -3.08
N ALA A 165 8.50 -1.48 -2.29
CA ALA A 165 8.60 -1.16 -0.88
C ALA A 165 9.30 -2.27 -0.08
N PHE A 166 10.01 -1.91 0.99
CA PHE A 166 10.66 -2.86 1.89
C PHE A 166 9.63 -3.66 2.68
N THR A 167 9.81 -4.96 2.74
CA THR A 167 9.08 -5.83 3.69
C THR A 167 9.74 -5.78 5.07
N ALA A 168 9.04 -6.27 6.10
CA ALA A 168 9.61 -6.36 7.44
C ALA A 168 10.86 -7.25 7.47
N GLU A 169 10.85 -8.38 6.76
CA GLU A 169 12.00 -9.27 6.63
C GLU A 169 13.20 -8.59 5.97
N GLU A 170 12.97 -7.86 4.87
CA GLU A 170 14.03 -7.08 4.21
C GLU A 170 14.56 -5.98 5.12
N ALA A 171 13.69 -5.32 5.90
CA ALA A 171 14.08 -4.30 6.88
C ALA A 171 14.90 -4.87 8.02
N THR A 172 14.58 -6.07 8.52
CA THR A 172 15.39 -6.79 9.52
C THR A 172 16.79 -7.06 8.99
N ARG A 173 16.92 -7.63 7.80
CA ARG A 173 18.22 -7.86 7.17
C ARG A 173 19.03 -6.58 6.96
N LEU A 174 18.37 -5.48 6.65
CA LEU A 174 19.02 -4.18 6.51
C LEU A 174 19.50 -3.65 7.86
N ALA A 175 18.73 -3.81 8.93
CA ALA A 175 19.12 -3.42 10.28
C ALA A 175 20.33 -4.24 10.78
N GLU A 176 20.35 -5.54 10.52
CA GLU A 176 21.49 -6.43 10.80
C GLU A 176 22.74 -5.99 10.02
N ALA A 177 22.62 -5.75 8.71
CA ALA A 177 23.72 -5.27 7.86
C ALA A 177 24.25 -3.90 8.32
N ALA A 178 23.39 -3.03 8.81
CA ALA A 178 23.74 -1.73 9.39
C ALA A 178 24.26 -1.83 10.84
N ARG A 179 24.28 -3.03 11.44
CA ARG A 179 24.73 -3.29 12.81
C ARG A 179 23.91 -2.55 13.86
N VAL A 180 22.59 -2.55 13.71
CA VAL A 180 21.69 -2.14 14.79
C VAL A 180 21.59 -3.28 15.79
N ASP A 181 22.02 -3.04 17.03
CA ASP A 181 21.99 -4.06 18.08
C ASP A 181 20.55 -4.43 18.44
N ALA A 182 20.27 -5.76 18.41
CA ALA A 182 19.00 -6.37 18.86
C ALA A 182 17.73 -5.64 18.42
N ALA A 183 17.59 -5.38 17.11
CA ALA A 183 16.36 -4.79 16.57
C ALA A 183 15.17 -5.73 16.84
N ASP A 184 14.20 -5.27 17.66
CA ASP A 184 12.96 -6.00 17.95
C ASP A 184 12.05 -6.02 16.68
N GLU A 185 11.42 -7.17 16.42
CA GLU A 185 10.45 -7.32 15.33
C GLU A 185 9.33 -6.25 15.38
N ARG A 186 8.92 -5.84 16.58
CA ARG A 186 7.93 -4.79 16.78
C ARG A 186 8.44 -3.42 16.34
N GLU A 187 9.70 -3.10 16.63
CA GLU A 187 10.34 -1.86 16.22
C GLU A 187 10.50 -1.81 14.70
N ILE A 188 10.94 -2.91 14.09
CA ILE A 188 11.01 -3.09 12.63
C ILE A 188 9.62 -2.93 12.00
N GLY A 189 8.62 -3.64 12.52
CA GLY A 189 7.25 -3.57 12.02
C GLY A 189 6.67 -2.15 12.07
N ARG A 190 6.92 -1.40 13.15
CA ARG A 190 6.53 0.01 13.27
C ARG A 190 7.25 0.88 12.25
N LEU A 191 8.58 0.71 12.09
CA LEU A 191 9.36 1.49 11.15
C LEU A 191 8.89 1.26 9.71
N VAL A 192 8.64 0.00 9.31
CA VAL A 192 8.09 -0.35 8.00
C VAL A 192 6.69 0.25 7.83
N HIS A 193 5.84 0.15 8.84
CA HIS A 193 4.51 0.76 8.81
C HIS A 193 4.56 2.28 8.65
N ASP A 194 5.40 2.97 9.42
CA ASP A 194 5.50 4.43 9.43
C ASP A 194 6.09 4.99 8.13
N THR A 195 7.02 4.25 7.51
CA THR A 195 7.64 4.60 6.23
C THR A 195 6.91 4.02 5.02
N GLU A 196 5.94 3.10 5.23
CA GLU A 196 5.34 2.27 4.17
C GLU A 196 6.40 1.53 3.33
N GLY A 197 7.52 1.16 3.97
CA GLY A 197 8.64 0.53 3.30
C GLY A 197 9.38 1.42 2.31
N TRP A 198 9.16 2.75 2.30
CA TRP A 198 9.88 3.66 1.42
C TRP A 198 11.38 3.61 1.70
N ALA A 199 12.14 3.10 0.72
CA ALA A 199 13.54 2.73 0.88
C ALA A 199 14.40 3.87 1.43
N PHE A 200 14.18 5.11 0.97
CA PHE A 200 14.95 6.27 1.43
C PHE A 200 14.74 6.55 2.93
N ALA A 201 13.49 6.68 3.37
CA ALA A 201 13.20 6.99 4.77
C ALA A 201 13.61 5.83 5.69
N LEU A 202 13.26 4.61 5.31
CA LEU A 202 13.55 3.40 6.09
C LEU A 202 15.05 3.19 6.26
N SER A 203 15.81 3.18 5.15
CA SER A 203 17.26 2.95 5.23
C SER A 203 18.02 4.08 5.94
N SER A 204 17.59 5.33 5.74
CA SER A 204 18.20 6.47 6.43
C SER A 204 17.91 6.44 7.94
N ALA A 205 16.69 6.08 8.36
CA ALA A 205 16.34 5.97 9.78
C ALA A 205 17.11 4.84 10.47
N ILE A 206 17.28 3.70 9.79
CA ILE A 206 18.10 2.57 10.29
C ILE A 206 19.57 3.02 10.46
N ARG A 207 20.17 3.63 9.44
CA ARG A 207 21.57 4.10 9.49
C ARG A 207 21.79 5.19 10.53
N GLU A 208 20.85 6.13 10.69
CA GLU A 208 20.91 7.15 11.74
C GLU A 208 20.86 6.51 13.12
N SER A 209 20.01 5.51 13.33
CA SER A 209 19.95 4.77 14.60
C SER A 209 21.22 3.98 14.87
N ALA A 210 21.74 3.25 13.87
CA ALA A 210 23.00 2.50 13.97
C ALA A 210 24.19 3.40 14.32
N SER A 211 24.35 4.52 13.61
CA SER A 211 25.44 5.46 13.84
C SER A 211 25.40 6.13 15.21
N ALA A 212 24.22 6.24 15.81
CA ALA A 212 24.01 6.81 17.13
C ALA A 212 23.94 5.75 18.25
N GLY A 213 24.11 4.46 17.96
CA GLY A 213 23.98 3.36 18.92
C GLY A 213 22.61 3.31 19.58
N ARG A 214 21.53 3.56 18.83
CA ARG A 214 20.16 3.66 19.34
C ARG A 214 19.27 2.55 18.77
N SER A 215 18.25 2.15 19.55
CA SER A 215 17.18 1.27 19.07
C SER A 215 16.37 1.89 17.93
N LEU A 216 15.60 1.08 17.24
CA LEU A 216 14.68 1.54 16.19
C LEU A 216 13.38 2.11 16.73
N ASP A 217 13.13 2.03 18.05
CA ASP A 217 11.94 2.68 18.63
C ASP A 217 11.97 4.19 18.39
N GLY A 218 10.89 4.71 17.80
CA GLY A 218 10.80 6.10 17.39
C GLY A 218 11.82 6.55 16.33
N ALA A 219 12.50 5.63 15.62
CA ALA A 219 13.50 5.95 14.60
C ALA A 219 12.96 6.85 13.50
N PHE A 220 11.74 6.58 13.02
CA PHE A 220 11.11 7.41 11.99
C PHE A 220 10.87 8.85 12.47
N ASP A 221 10.40 9.05 13.69
CA ASP A 221 10.17 10.40 14.23
C ASP A 221 11.48 11.17 14.46
N ARG A 222 12.56 10.49 14.85
CA ARG A 222 13.91 11.11 14.93
C ARG A 222 14.36 11.51 13.55
N TRP A 223 14.34 10.56 12.59
CA TRP A 223 14.72 10.80 11.20
C TRP A 223 13.94 11.96 10.58
N ARG A 224 12.62 12.02 10.79
CA ARG A 224 11.75 13.08 10.28
C ARG A 224 12.17 14.46 10.80
N ARG A 225 12.49 14.58 12.08
CA ARG A 225 12.98 15.83 12.68
C ARG A 225 14.34 16.24 12.12
N SER A 226 15.27 15.30 12.02
CA SER A 226 16.62 15.56 11.49
C SER A 226 16.60 15.95 10.01
N ASN A 227 15.69 15.34 9.24
CA ASN A 227 15.65 15.45 7.78
C ASN A 227 14.53 16.39 7.25
N ALA A 228 13.83 17.11 8.10
CA ALA A 228 12.74 18.01 7.70
C ALA A 228 13.14 18.99 6.60
N ARG A 229 14.29 19.68 6.75
CA ARG A 229 14.80 20.64 5.75
C ARG A 229 15.15 19.97 4.42
N PHE A 230 15.71 18.76 4.46
CA PHE A 230 16.00 17.99 3.26
C PHE A 230 14.71 17.61 2.53
N MET A 231 13.72 17.13 3.26
CA MET A 231 12.43 16.77 2.69
C MET A 231 11.70 17.96 2.06
N HIS A 232 11.80 19.15 2.66
CA HIS A 232 11.27 20.37 2.03
C HIS A 232 11.94 20.66 0.70
N ARG A 233 13.27 20.66 0.67
CA ARG A 233 14.02 20.86 -0.58
C ARG A 233 13.67 19.77 -1.61
N PHE A 234 13.56 18.52 -1.20
CA PHE A 234 13.18 17.42 -2.08
C PHE A 234 11.81 17.67 -2.74
N LEU A 235 10.84 18.20 -1.98
CA LEU A 235 9.52 18.56 -2.49
C LEU A 235 9.58 19.80 -3.39
N ASP A 236 10.30 20.81 -2.95
CA ASP A 236 10.49 22.04 -3.73
C ASP A 236 11.22 21.76 -5.05
N ASP A 237 12.26 20.94 -5.03
CA ASP A 237 13.01 20.54 -6.23
C ASP A 237 12.14 19.70 -7.20
N ALA A 238 11.30 18.82 -6.67
CA ALA A 238 10.41 18.01 -7.48
C ALA A 238 9.29 18.84 -8.14
N LEU A 239 8.94 19.97 -7.56
CA LEU A 239 7.93 20.91 -8.06
C LEU A 239 8.55 22.18 -8.67
N ALA A 240 9.87 22.31 -8.66
CA ALA A 240 10.56 23.48 -9.20
C ALA A 240 10.32 23.65 -10.70
N GLY A 241 10.02 24.87 -11.11
CA GLY A 241 9.76 25.20 -12.51
C GLY A 241 8.38 24.78 -13.03
N GLU A 242 7.52 24.23 -12.16
CA GLU A 242 6.17 23.85 -12.53
C GLU A 242 5.18 25.02 -12.46
N ASP A 243 4.10 24.86 -13.21
CA ASP A 243 2.92 25.70 -13.11
C ASP A 243 2.45 25.75 -11.64
N PRO A 244 2.20 26.95 -11.06
CA PRO A 244 1.61 27.07 -9.73
C PRO A 244 0.37 26.23 -9.47
N ALA A 245 -0.40 25.91 -10.53
CA ALA A 245 -1.55 25.02 -10.46
C ALA A 245 -1.12 23.59 -10.09
N LEU A 246 -0.02 23.06 -10.64
CA LEU A 246 0.47 21.72 -10.33
C LEU A 246 0.99 21.63 -8.88
N ALA A 247 1.70 22.65 -8.41
CA ALA A 247 2.13 22.75 -7.02
C ALA A 247 0.93 22.81 -6.05
N THR A 248 -0.13 23.50 -6.43
CA THR A 248 -1.37 23.55 -5.66
C THR A 248 -2.08 22.19 -5.66
N ALA A 249 -2.15 21.51 -6.81
CA ALA A 249 -2.71 20.17 -6.92
C ALA A 249 -1.93 19.14 -6.10
N ALA A 250 -0.60 19.22 -6.09
CA ALA A 250 0.25 18.39 -5.22
C ALA A 250 -0.10 18.58 -3.74
N ARG A 251 -0.26 19.83 -3.29
CA ARG A 251 -0.68 20.13 -1.90
C ARG A 251 -2.06 19.56 -1.59
N LYS A 252 -3.04 19.71 -2.49
CA LYS A 252 -4.36 19.11 -2.36
C LYS A 252 -4.29 17.60 -2.16
N LEU A 253 -3.50 16.88 -2.96
CA LEU A 253 -3.28 15.45 -2.78
C LEU A 253 -2.62 15.10 -1.45
N PHE A 254 -1.67 15.91 -0.96
CA PHE A 254 -1.11 15.73 0.38
C PHE A 254 -2.16 15.90 1.48
N ASP A 255 -3.16 16.76 1.25
CA ASP A 255 -4.29 16.97 2.16
C ASP A 255 -5.43 15.97 1.96
N GLY A 256 -5.29 15.05 0.98
CA GLY A 256 -6.27 14.01 0.68
C GLY A 256 -7.43 14.49 -0.19
N GLU A 257 -7.30 15.65 -0.83
CA GLU A 257 -8.30 16.16 -1.76
C GLU A 257 -8.21 15.48 -3.13
N HIS A 258 -9.29 15.51 -3.88
CA HIS A 258 -9.35 14.96 -5.23
C HIS A 258 -8.68 15.90 -6.24
N VAL A 259 -7.94 15.30 -7.18
CA VAL A 259 -7.33 15.97 -8.33
C VAL A 259 -7.70 15.19 -9.59
N ASP A 260 -7.85 15.87 -10.72
CA ASP A 260 -8.22 15.23 -11.99
C ASP A 260 -7.09 14.32 -12.54
N GLU A 261 -7.47 13.31 -13.34
CA GLU A 261 -6.52 12.32 -13.88
C GLU A 261 -5.35 12.93 -14.67
N PRO A 262 -5.54 13.92 -15.57
CA PRO A 262 -4.42 14.54 -16.29
C PRO A 262 -3.41 15.21 -15.36
N THR A 263 -3.87 15.78 -14.25
CA THR A 263 -3.01 16.37 -13.24
C THR A 263 -2.30 15.30 -12.41
N LEU A 264 -2.97 14.16 -12.12
CA LEU A 264 -2.33 13.01 -11.46
C LEU A 264 -1.18 12.45 -12.29
N ASP A 265 -1.35 12.30 -13.59
CA ASP A 265 -0.30 11.81 -14.51
C ASP A 265 0.93 12.74 -14.49
N ARG A 266 0.71 14.06 -14.51
CA ARG A 266 1.80 15.04 -14.39
C ARG A 266 2.52 14.94 -13.03
N LEU A 267 1.80 14.71 -11.94
CA LEU A 267 2.38 14.54 -10.61
C LEU A 267 3.13 13.22 -10.45
N GLU A 268 2.67 12.14 -11.11
CA GLU A 268 3.38 10.87 -11.16
C GLU A 268 4.78 11.03 -11.80
N GLN A 269 4.86 11.77 -12.90
CA GLN A 269 6.13 12.08 -13.58
C GLN A 269 7.14 12.82 -12.69
N ARG A 270 6.65 13.55 -11.68
CA ARG A 270 7.52 14.25 -10.70
C ARG A 270 8.09 13.32 -9.62
N GLY A 271 7.59 12.08 -9.54
CA GLY A 271 8.12 11.07 -8.63
C GLY A 271 7.85 11.33 -7.15
N LEU A 272 6.76 12.03 -6.84
CA LEU A 272 6.33 12.30 -5.46
C LEU A 272 5.22 11.36 -5.00
N PHE A 273 4.49 10.80 -5.95
CA PHE A 273 3.28 10.02 -5.70
C PHE A 273 3.44 8.59 -6.22
N VAL A 274 2.72 7.68 -5.60
CA VAL A 274 2.74 6.24 -5.91
C VAL A 274 1.37 5.82 -6.38
N ARG A 275 1.30 5.09 -7.51
CA ARG A 275 0.15 4.25 -7.81
C ARG A 275 0.27 2.97 -7.01
N TRP A 276 -0.64 2.80 -6.08
CA TRP A 276 -0.66 1.61 -5.23
C TRP A 276 -1.46 0.50 -5.92
N THR A 277 -1.16 -0.76 -5.61
CA THR A 277 -1.89 -1.93 -6.16
C THR A 277 -3.38 -1.90 -5.83
N ASP A 278 -3.76 -1.17 -4.79
CA ASP A 278 -5.16 -0.93 -4.44
C ASP A 278 -5.87 0.08 -5.36
N GLY A 279 -5.16 0.62 -6.35
CA GLY A 279 -5.64 1.63 -7.30
C GLY A 279 -5.63 3.06 -6.76
N SER A 280 -5.12 3.28 -5.53
CA SER A 280 -4.97 4.64 -5.01
C SER A 280 -3.74 5.31 -5.57
N PHE A 281 -3.82 6.64 -5.73
CA PHE A 281 -2.69 7.48 -6.11
C PHE A 281 -2.42 8.45 -4.96
N ARG A 282 -1.35 8.25 -4.23
CA ARG A 282 -1.00 9.05 -3.05
C ARG A 282 0.50 9.00 -2.77
N PRO A 283 1.04 9.98 -2.02
CA PRO A 283 2.44 9.94 -1.62
C PRO A 283 2.69 8.84 -0.58
N TYR A 284 3.95 8.50 -0.36
CA TYR A 284 4.31 7.77 0.85
C TYR A 284 3.93 8.58 2.10
N ARG A 285 3.48 7.92 3.16
CA ARG A 285 3.13 8.58 4.43
C ARG A 285 4.29 9.39 4.99
N ALA A 286 5.51 8.92 4.83
CA ALA A 286 6.70 9.63 5.25
C ALA A 286 6.78 11.01 4.59
N VAL A 287 6.45 11.14 3.30
CA VAL A 287 6.40 12.40 2.56
C VAL A 287 5.25 13.27 3.06
N ALA A 288 4.05 12.71 3.16
CA ALA A 288 2.86 13.43 3.62
C ALA A 288 3.00 13.97 5.07
N ARG A 289 3.63 13.20 5.97
CA ARG A 289 3.86 13.63 7.35
C ARG A 289 4.87 14.77 7.49
N VAL A 290 5.84 14.87 6.58
CA VAL A 290 6.80 15.98 6.59
C VAL A 290 6.16 17.28 6.09
N THR A 291 5.37 17.22 5.03
CA THR A 291 4.66 18.39 4.49
C THR A 291 3.70 19.01 5.50
N ARG A 292 3.00 18.18 6.27
CA ARG A 292 2.10 18.63 7.33
C ARG A 292 2.83 19.25 8.55
N ALA A 293 4.06 18.86 8.85
CA ALA A 293 4.83 19.39 9.96
C ALA A 293 5.26 20.84 9.76
N SER A 294 5.11 21.40 8.56
CA SER A 294 5.50 22.78 8.19
C SER A 294 4.36 23.77 8.15
N ALA A 295 3.13 23.32 8.32
CA ALA A 295 2.04 24.21 8.65
C ALA A 295 2.27 24.80 10.06
N PRO A 296 1.98 26.10 10.30
CA PRO A 296 2.11 26.68 11.64
C PRO A 296 1.34 25.83 12.62
N ALA A 297 2.00 25.52 13.75
CA ALA A 297 1.59 24.55 14.78
C ALA A 297 0.07 24.33 14.84
N ALA A 298 -0.41 23.36 14.08
CA ALA A 298 -1.71 22.81 14.29
C ALA A 298 -1.64 21.89 15.51
N SER A 299 -2.67 21.95 16.29
CA SER A 299 -2.96 21.25 17.56
C SER A 299 -2.32 19.87 17.71
N PRO A 300 -2.10 19.39 18.95
CA PRO A 300 -1.50 18.08 19.23
C PRO A 300 -2.16 16.98 18.40
N PRO A 301 -1.46 15.86 18.11
CA PRO A 301 -2.01 14.81 17.27
C PRO A 301 -3.38 14.44 17.79
N ARG A 302 -4.41 14.69 16.98
CA ARG A 302 -5.78 14.39 17.31
C ARG A 302 -5.85 12.89 17.56
N ALA A 303 -6.20 12.50 18.76
CA ALA A 303 -6.48 11.11 19.07
C ALA A 303 -7.52 10.62 18.05
N LEU A 304 -7.22 9.56 17.31
CA LEU A 304 -8.15 9.02 16.33
C LEU A 304 -9.43 8.63 17.07
N THR A 305 -10.52 9.24 16.70
CA THR A 305 -11.81 8.98 17.32
C THR A 305 -12.40 7.71 16.71
N PRO A 306 -12.77 6.71 17.51
CA PRO A 306 -13.43 5.52 16.99
C PRO A 306 -14.73 5.82 16.28
N PHE A 307 -15.01 5.09 15.20
CA PHE A 307 -16.34 5.06 14.61
C PHE A 307 -17.34 4.38 15.55
N ALA A 308 -18.45 5.01 15.82
CA ALA A 308 -19.59 4.37 16.44
C ALA A 308 -20.35 3.60 15.36
N VAL A 309 -20.40 2.28 15.48
CA VAL A 309 -21.05 1.38 14.52
C VAL A 309 -22.24 0.71 15.18
N ARG A 310 -23.42 1.01 14.66
CA ARG A 310 -24.66 0.36 15.03
C ARG A 310 -25.07 -0.59 13.93
N LEU A 311 -25.16 -1.87 14.24
CA LEU A 311 -25.62 -2.94 13.35
C LEU A 311 -26.98 -3.51 13.77
N PHE A 312 -27.42 -3.29 15.03
CA PHE A 312 -28.77 -3.58 15.46
C PHE A 312 -29.72 -2.46 15.04
N GLY A 313 -30.84 -2.81 14.44
CA GLY A 313 -31.74 -1.89 13.76
C GLY A 313 -31.15 -1.40 12.44
N LYS A 314 -31.55 -0.20 12.03
CA LYS A 314 -31.04 0.40 10.79
C LYS A 314 -29.56 0.67 10.88
N PRO A 315 -28.71 0.07 10.02
CA PRO A 315 -27.26 0.23 10.07
C PRO A 315 -26.84 1.69 10.02
N ASP A 316 -26.03 2.10 10.97
CA ASP A 316 -25.52 3.45 11.12
C ASP A 316 -24.05 3.44 11.53
N VAL A 317 -23.23 4.18 10.80
CA VAL A 317 -21.78 4.29 11.05
C VAL A 317 -21.45 5.77 11.16
N ARG A 318 -20.88 6.19 12.28
CA ARG A 318 -20.60 7.60 12.59
C ARG A 318 -19.23 7.79 13.20
N ILE A 319 -18.60 8.92 12.91
CA ILE A 319 -17.45 9.45 13.61
C ILE A 319 -17.72 10.92 13.97
N GLU A 320 -17.49 11.31 15.22
CA GLU A 320 -17.71 12.69 15.69
C GLU A 320 -19.07 13.27 15.31
N GLY A 321 -20.10 12.43 15.32
CA GLY A 321 -21.47 12.81 14.94
C GLY A 321 -21.74 12.82 13.44
N GLN A 322 -20.71 12.80 12.59
CA GLN A 322 -20.86 12.71 11.13
C GLN A 322 -21.18 11.28 10.71
N ARG A 323 -22.21 11.13 9.90
CA ARG A 323 -22.66 9.83 9.39
C ARG A 323 -21.95 9.48 8.09
N VAL A 324 -21.51 8.23 7.97
CA VAL A 324 -21.02 7.68 6.71
C VAL A 324 -22.17 7.50 5.74
N ALA A 325 -22.14 8.21 4.61
CA ALA A 325 -23.10 8.06 3.52
C ALA A 325 -22.58 7.01 2.55
N TRP A 326 -23.17 5.81 2.55
CA TRP A 326 -22.79 4.75 1.64
C TRP A 326 -23.31 5.01 0.22
N PHE A 327 -22.44 4.87 -0.78
CA PHE A 327 -22.84 5.02 -2.18
C PHE A 327 -23.80 3.92 -2.64
N ARG A 328 -23.62 2.72 -2.11
CA ARG A 328 -24.44 1.55 -2.43
C ARG A 328 -24.76 0.75 -1.16
N ARG A 329 -25.93 0.14 -1.12
CA ARG A 329 -26.33 -0.79 -0.04
C ARG A 329 -25.30 -1.90 0.16
N ARG A 330 -24.74 -2.44 -0.94
CA ARG A 330 -23.74 -3.50 -0.92
C ARG A 330 -22.46 -3.09 -0.18
N ASP A 331 -22.06 -1.82 -0.25
CA ASP A 331 -20.86 -1.32 0.44
C ASP A 331 -21.05 -1.40 1.96
N ALA A 332 -22.22 -1.01 2.46
CA ALA A 332 -22.59 -1.13 3.88
C ALA A 332 -22.68 -2.61 4.33
N GLN A 333 -23.18 -3.48 3.48
CA GLN A 333 -23.27 -4.92 3.75
C GLN A 333 -21.89 -5.58 3.83
N ILE A 334 -20.96 -5.23 2.94
CA ILE A 334 -19.55 -5.71 3.00
C ILE A 334 -18.86 -5.17 4.27
N PHE A 335 -19.08 -3.90 4.60
CA PHE A 335 -18.57 -3.32 5.84
C PHE A 335 -19.09 -4.07 7.08
N ALA A 336 -20.39 -4.33 7.15
CA ALA A 336 -21.00 -5.10 8.24
C ALA A 336 -20.45 -6.54 8.31
N PHE A 337 -20.23 -7.18 7.16
CA PHE A 337 -19.60 -8.49 7.09
C PHE A 337 -18.21 -8.47 7.74
N LEU A 338 -17.36 -7.51 7.37
CA LEU A 338 -16.02 -7.36 7.97
C LEU A 338 -16.10 -7.06 9.47
N ALA A 339 -17.01 -6.17 9.88
CA ALA A 339 -17.22 -5.79 11.27
C ALA A 339 -17.60 -6.98 12.18
N LEU A 340 -18.28 -7.97 11.62
CA LEU A 340 -18.73 -9.19 12.33
C LEU A 340 -17.68 -10.34 12.28
N GLN A 341 -16.66 -10.27 11.40
CA GLN A 341 -15.59 -11.28 11.38
C GLN A 341 -14.76 -11.22 12.68
N PRO A 342 -14.28 -12.34 13.23
CA PRO A 342 -13.54 -12.36 14.50
C PRO A 342 -12.35 -11.38 14.53
N GLN A 343 -11.60 -11.28 13.44
CA GLN A 343 -10.43 -10.40 13.30
C GLN A 343 -10.72 -9.14 12.47
N GLY A 344 -11.99 -8.85 12.14
CA GLY A 344 -12.36 -7.68 11.34
C GLY A 344 -11.87 -7.71 9.89
N ARG A 345 -11.47 -8.87 9.38
CA ARG A 345 -10.85 -9.00 8.04
C ARG A 345 -11.37 -10.19 7.25
N ALA A 346 -11.28 -10.06 5.93
CA ALA A 346 -11.60 -11.15 5.01
C ALA A 346 -10.77 -11.05 3.72
N ARG A 347 -10.37 -12.21 3.19
CA ARG A 347 -9.73 -12.28 1.87
C ARG A 347 -10.72 -11.91 0.77
N ARG A 348 -10.21 -11.32 -0.31
CA ARG A 348 -11.05 -10.95 -1.47
C ARG A 348 -11.86 -12.12 -2.03
N GLU A 349 -11.27 -13.31 -2.09
CA GLU A 349 -11.97 -14.51 -2.56
C GLU A 349 -13.15 -14.91 -1.66
N THR A 350 -13.01 -14.73 -0.35
CA THR A 350 -14.08 -14.96 0.62
C THR A 350 -15.24 -14.01 0.39
N LEU A 351 -14.94 -12.72 0.19
CA LEU A 351 -15.94 -11.70 -0.10
C LEU A 351 -16.63 -11.94 -1.45
N VAL A 352 -15.87 -12.33 -2.48
CA VAL A 352 -16.45 -12.68 -3.80
C VAL A 352 -17.44 -13.82 -3.65
N ARG A 353 -17.07 -14.91 -2.98
CA ARG A 353 -17.97 -16.07 -2.74
C ARG A 353 -19.19 -15.68 -1.90
N ALA A 354 -18.99 -14.83 -0.90
CA ALA A 354 -20.05 -14.42 0.02
C ALA A 354 -21.10 -13.50 -0.63
N PHE A 355 -20.69 -12.61 -1.53
CA PHE A 355 -21.56 -11.58 -2.08
C PHE A 355 -21.93 -11.75 -3.54
N TRP A 356 -21.22 -12.60 -4.29
CA TRP A 356 -21.48 -12.91 -5.70
C TRP A 356 -21.28 -14.40 -5.98
N PRO A 357 -22.02 -15.31 -5.29
CA PRO A 357 -21.81 -16.76 -5.41
C PRO A 357 -22.03 -17.29 -6.82
N ASP A 358 -23.01 -16.71 -7.55
CA ASP A 358 -23.45 -17.18 -8.87
C ASP A 358 -22.82 -16.38 -10.03
N ALA A 359 -21.96 -15.40 -9.75
CA ALA A 359 -21.38 -14.57 -10.80
C ALA A 359 -20.09 -15.19 -11.35
N ASP A 360 -19.80 -14.90 -12.63
CA ASP A 360 -18.49 -15.19 -13.21
C ASP A 360 -17.36 -14.61 -12.37
N ARG A 361 -16.27 -15.35 -12.23
CA ARG A 361 -15.14 -15.00 -11.35
C ARG A 361 -14.54 -13.63 -11.67
N GLN A 362 -14.42 -13.28 -12.95
CA GLN A 362 -13.85 -11.98 -13.35
C GLN A 362 -14.82 -10.83 -13.07
N LEU A 363 -16.10 -11.02 -13.36
CA LEU A 363 -17.16 -10.04 -13.09
C LEU A 363 -17.34 -9.81 -11.59
N ALA A 364 -17.30 -10.88 -10.79
CA ALA A 364 -17.39 -10.80 -9.33
C ALA A 364 -16.18 -10.05 -8.75
N ALA A 365 -14.97 -10.33 -9.22
CA ALA A 365 -13.76 -9.61 -8.81
C ALA A 365 -13.79 -8.13 -9.20
N GLN A 366 -14.33 -7.78 -10.37
CA GLN A 366 -14.53 -6.39 -10.79
C GLN A 366 -15.60 -5.69 -9.91
N SER A 367 -16.68 -6.38 -9.59
CA SER A 367 -17.73 -5.88 -8.70
C SER A 367 -17.20 -5.60 -7.30
N LEU A 368 -16.35 -6.49 -6.76
CA LEU A 368 -15.68 -6.27 -5.47
C LEU A 368 -14.72 -5.08 -5.52
N ARG A 369 -13.93 -4.92 -6.59
CA ARG A 369 -13.05 -3.75 -6.76
C ARG A 369 -13.85 -2.45 -6.75
N SER A 370 -14.97 -2.41 -7.47
CA SER A 370 -15.88 -1.27 -7.48
C SER A 370 -16.46 -0.98 -6.10
N ALA A 371 -16.90 -2.01 -5.36
CA ALA A 371 -17.44 -1.87 -4.00
C ALA A 371 -16.36 -1.37 -3.03
N CYS A 372 -15.13 -1.88 -3.10
CA CYS A 372 -14.01 -1.37 -2.30
C CYS A 372 -13.71 0.10 -2.59
N SER A 373 -13.74 0.51 -3.86
CA SER A 373 -13.53 1.90 -4.26
C SER A 373 -14.61 2.83 -3.70
N THR A 374 -15.89 2.44 -3.81
CA THR A 374 -17.01 3.24 -3.28
C THR A 374 -17.04 3.24 -1.75
N MET A 375 -16.77 2.11 -1.09
CA MET A 375 -16.65 2.03 0.37
C MET A 375 -15.51 2.93 0.90
N ARG A 376 -14.34 2.89 0.24
CA ARG A 376 -13.22 3.79 0.54
C ARG A 376 -13.62 5.25 0.45
N ARG A 377 -14.33 5.63 -0.63
CA ARG A 377 -14.81 7.00 -0.85
C ARG A 377 -15.80 7.43 0.24
N SER A 378 -16.74 6.55 0.61
CA SER A 378 -17.72 6.83 1.67
C SER A 378 -17.06 7.10 3.03
N LEU A 379 -16.08 6.29 3.40
CA LEU A 379 -15.35 6.46 4.66
C LEU A 379 -14.40 7.67 4.61
N ALA A 380 -13.70 7.86 3.50
CA ALA A 380 -12.80 8.99 3.32
C ALA A 380 -13.52 10.34 3.32
N ALA A 381 -14.79 10.38 2.93
CA ALA A 381 -15.60 11.60 3.00
C ALA A 381 -15.77 12.12 4.43
N VAL A 382 -15.62 11.26 5.45
CA VAL A 382 -15.78 11.64 6.88
C VAL A 382 -14.44 11.81 7.59
N VAL A 383 -13.41 11.01 7.27
CA VAL A 383 -12.11 11.06 7.95
C VAL A 383 -10.99 11.64 7.09
N GLY A 384 -11.23 11.84 5.80
CA GLY A 384 -10.19 12.16 4.83
C GLY A 384 -9.40 10.91 4.39
N TYR A 385 -8.88 10.93 3.17
CA TYR A 385 -8.10 9.81 2.63
C TYR A 385 -6.81 9.54 3.43
N ALA A 386 -6.24 10.59 4.02
CA ALA A 386 -5.01 10.47 4.80
C ALA A 386 -5.16 9.64 6.07
N ASP A 387 -6.31 9.76 6.74
CA ASP A 387 -6.56 9.05 8.00
C ASP A 387 -7.25 7.71 7.78
N LEU A 388 -7.86 7.50 6.60
CA LEU A 388 -8.61 6.29 6.30
C LEU A 388 -7.78 5.01 6.46
N ALA A 389 -6.51 5.03 6.11
CA ALA A 389 -5.62 3.87 6.24
C ALA A 389 -5.41 3.41 7.70
N HIS A 390 -5.67 4.28 8.68
CA HIS A 390 -5.67 3.89 10.09
C HIS A 390 -6.88 3.04 10.45
N TYR A 391 -7.99 3.22 9.74
CA TYR A 391 -9.26 2.55 10.00
C TYR A 391 -9.45 1.29 9.15
N VAL A 392 -9.12 1.35 7.86
CA VAL A 392 -9.39 0.25 6.92
C VAL A 392 -8.24 0.04 5.96
N ALA A 393 -7.73 -1.19 5.89
CA ALA A 393 -6.79 -1.66 4.89
C ALA A 393 -7.53 -2.33 3.73
N PHE A 394 -7.15 -2.01 2.49
CA PHE A 394 -7.73 -2.54 1.26
C PHE A 394 -6.65 -3.25 0.42
N GLY A 395 -6.06 -4.31 0.94
CA GLY A 395 -5.06 -5.15 0.26
C GLY A 395 -5.65 -6.43 -0.34
N ASP A 396 -4.87 -7.50 -0.34
CA ASP A 396 -5.34 -8.86 -0.67
C ASP A 396 -6.39 -9.35 0.33
N GLU A 397 -6.29 -8.89 1.56
CA GLU A 397 -7.34 -8.90 2.54
C GLU A 397 -7.88 -7.48 2.73
N ILE A 398 -9.20 -7.38 3.01
CA ILE A 398 -9.80 -6.13 3.46
C ILE A 398 -9.95 -6.25 4.96
N ALA A 399 -9.37 -5.30 5.71
CA ALA A 399 -9.30 -5.36 7.16
C ALA A 399 -9.72 -4.05 7.81
N LEU A 400 -10.58 -4.12 8.81
CA LEU A 400 -10.93 -3.04 9.72
C LEU A 400 -9.97 -3.05 10.91
N ASN A 401 -9.46 -1.88 11.28
CA ASN A 401 -8.76 -1.72 12.57
C ASN A 401 -9.79 -1.68 13.71
N LEU A 402 -10.10 -2.83 14.27
CA LEU A 402 -11.18 -2.99 15.25
C LEU A 402 -11.06 -2.10 16.48
N ASP A 403 -9.86 -1.66 16.85
CA ASP A 403 -9.63 -0.74 17.97
C ASP A 403 -10.21 0.66 17.70
N LEU A 404 -10.45 0.98 16.43
CA LEU A 404 -11.03 2.24 15.98
C LEU A 404 -12.50 2.09 15.52
N PHE A 405 -13.18 0.98 15.89
CA PHE A 405 -14.60 0.78 15.61
C PHE A 405 -15.34 0.26 16.85
N ALA A 406 -16.13 1.12 17.48
CA ALA A 406 -17.00 0.74 18.57
C ALA A 406 -18.28 0.08 18.00
N ILE A 407 -18.25 -1.23 17.79
CA ILE A 407 -19.28 -2.01 17.10
C ILE A 407 -20.21 -2.65 18.14
N ASP A 408 -21.52 -2.29 18.10
CA ASP A 408 -22.54 -2.80 19.03
C ASP A 408 -22.68 -4.33 19.00
N ALA A 409 -22.73 -4.93 17.84
CA ALA A 409 -22.85 -6.39 17.69
C ALA A 409 -21.65 -7.16 18.28
N ARG A 410 -20.45 -6.59 18.27
CA ARG A 410 -19.28 -7.18 18.93
C ARG A 410 -19.39 -7.07 20.45
N ARG A 411 -19.93 -5.95 20.95
CA ARG A 411 -20.20 -5.77 22.38
C ARG A 411 -21.27 -6.73 22.87
N VAL A 412 -22.34 -6.93 22.10
CA VAL A 412 -23.35 -7.95 22.38
C VAL A 412 -22.71 -9.33 22.50
N ARG A 413 -21.92 -9.74 21.49
CA ARG A 413 -21.23 -11.05 21.53
C ARG A 413 -20.24 -11.18 22.70
N ALA A 414 -19.59 -10.09 23.11
CA ALA A 414 -18.72 -10.11 24.29
C ALA A 414 -19.54 -10.34 25.56
N HIS A 415 -20.60 -9.56 25.78
CA HIS A 415 -21.47 -9.74 26.94
C HIS A 415 -22.11 -11.15 27.00
N LEU A 416 -22.54 -11.70 25.85
CA LEU A 416 -23.10 -13.05 25.81
C LEU A 416 -22.07 -14.12 26.21
N ARG A 417 -20.80 -14.00 25.76
CA ARG A 417 -19.73 -14.91 26.18
C ARG A 417 -19.40 -14.77 27.68
N ASP A 418 -19.32 -13.53 28.17
CA ASP A 418 -19.03 -13.27 29.57
C ASP A 418 -20.17 -13.81 30.46
N ALA A 419 -21.43 -13.66 30.01
CA ALA A 419 -22.58 -14.25 30.69
C ALA A 419 -22.49 -15.79 30.71
N GLU A 420 -22.19 -16.45 29.60
CA GLU A 420 -22.02 -17.89 29.53
C GLU A 420 -20.92 -18.39 30.46
N THR A 421 -19.81 -17.67 30.58
CA THR A 421 -18.71 -17.98 31.48
C THR A 421 -19.16 -17.82 32.96
N ALA A 422 -19.87 -16.73 33.29
CA ALA A 422 -20.37 -16.48 34.62
C ALA A 422 -21.46 -17.51 35.04
N TRP A 423 -22.35 -17.90 34.12
CA TRP A 423 -23.30 -18.98 34.39
C TRP A 423 -22.60 -20.31 34.67
N ALA A 424 -21.56 -20.64 33.93
CA ALA A 424 -20.76 -21.86 34.09
C ALA A 424 -20.00 -21.89 35.43
N SER A 425 -19.60 -20.71 35.97
CA SER A 425 -18.94 -20.58 37.28
C SER A 425 -19.89 -20.46 38.45
N GLY A 426 -21.22 -20.34 38.21
CA GLY A 426 -22.23 -20.15 39.24
C GLY A 426 -22.40 -18.71 39.72
N ASP A 427 -21.77 -17.73 39.08
CA ASP A 427 -21.88 -16.31 39.39
C ASP A 427 -23.13 -15.69 38.75
N VAL A 428 -24.30 -16.06 39.29
CA VAL A 428 -25.63 -15.69 38.76
C VAL A 428 -25.79 -14.17 38.62
N THR A 429 -25.33 -13.39 39.59
CA THR A 429 -25.45 -11.92 39.56
C THR A 429 -24.72 -11.32 38.39
N ILE A 430 -23.45 -11.70 38.18
CA ILE A 430 -22.61 -11.24 37.05
C ILE A 430 -23.20 -11.73 35.73
N ALA A 431 -23.65 -12.98 35.67
CA ALA A 431 -24.25 -13.57 34.49
C ALA A 431 -25.49 -12.78 34.03
N VAL A 432 -26.40 -12.50 34.92
CA VAL A 432 -27.64 -11.74 34.65
C VAL A 432 -27.33 -10.28 34.27
N GLU A 433 -26.30 -9.67 34.86
CA GLU A 433 -25.88 -8.32 34.47
C GLU A 433 -25.39 -8.26 33.01
N HIS A 434 -24.58 -9.25 32.62
CA HIS A 434 -24.10 -9.35 31.23
C HIS A 434 -25.23 -9.72 30.27
N ASP A 435 -26.11 -10.66 30.58
CA ASP A 435 -27.28 -10.97 29.76
C ASP A 435 -28.19 -9.74 29.57
N ARG A 436 -28.47 -8.97 30.59
CA ARG A 436 -29.23 -7.72 30.50
C ARG A 436 -28.51 -6.65 29.64
N ALA A 437 -27.18 -6.57 29.74
CA ALA A 437 -26.41 -5.65 28.91
C ALA A 437 -26.48 -6.04 27.43
N ALA A 438 -26.37 -7.34 27.12
CA ALA A 438 -26.53 -7.84 25.77
C ALA A 438 -27.94 -7.56 25.22
N LEU A 439 -28.98 -7.85 25.99
CA LEU A 439 -30.38 -7.60 25.59
C LEU A 439 -30.69 -6.11 25.40
N ARG A 440 -30.09 -5.22 26.19
CA ARG A 440 -30.23 -3.77 25.97
C ARG A 440 -29.63 -3.30 24.66
N LEU A 441 -28.48 -3.83 24.27
CA LEU A 441 -27.78 -3.48 23.03
C LEU A 441 -28.43 -4.16 21.79
N GLY A 442 -28.88 -5.41 21.93
CA GLY A 442 -29.47 -6.21 20.87
C GLY A 442 -31.00 -6.18 20.85
N ARG A 443 -31.64 -5.02 21.15
CA ARG A 443 -33.11 -4.89 21.19
C ARG A 443 -33.80 -4.97 19.84
N GLU A 444 -33.10 -4.54 18.79
CA GLU A 444 -33.60 -4.50 17.42
C GLU A 444 -33.00 -5.66 16.62
N GLU A 445 -33.58 -6.01 15.51
CA GLU A 445 -33.04 -7.06 14.62
C GLU A 445 -31.70 -6.61 14.02
N LEU A 446 -30.80 -7.56 13.84
CA LEU A 446 -29.49 -7.27 13.20
C LEU A 446 -29.75 -6.82 11.75
N LEU A 447 -29.16 -5.67 11.37
CA LEU A 447 -29.27 -5.03 10.06
C LEU A 447 -30.73 -4.73 9.64
N ASP A 448 -31.60 -4.46 10.60
CA ASP A 448 -33.02 -4.17 10.36
C ASP A 448 -33.74 -5.29 9.58
N GLY A 449 -33.36 -6.56 9.87
CA GLY A 449 -33.84 -7.76 9.16
C GLY A 449 -33.27 -7.96 7.74
N ASP A 450 -32.50 -7.00 7.23
CA ASP A 450 -31.89 -7.06 5.89
C ASP A 450 -30.52 -7.75 5.91
N VAL A 451 -30.49 -8.97 6.41
CA VAL A 451 -29.26 -9.75 6.57
C VAL A 451 -28.86 -10.41 5.25
N PRO A 452 -27.69 -10.05 4.65
CA PRO A 452 -27.19 -10.76 3.48
C PRO A 452 -26.98 -12.24 3.77
N ALA A 453 -27.17 -13.11 2.76
CA ALA A 453 -26.93 -14.54 2.89
C ALA A 453 -25.56 -14.89 3.51
N ALA A 454 -24.55 -14.08 3.20
CA ALA A 454 -23.19 -14.16 3.77
C ALA A 454 -23.13 -14.00 5.30
N LEU A 455 -24.12 -13.38 5.91
CA LEU A 455 -24.20 -13.11 7.35
C LEU A 455 -25.31 -13.91 8.05
N ALA A 456 -26.10 -14.67 7.32
CA ALA A 456 -27.26 -15.40 7.87
C ALA A 456 -26.88 -16.33 9.05
N GLY A 457 -25.76 -17.05 8.94
CA GLY A 457 -25.27 -17.91 10.02
C GLY A 457 -24.88 -17.15 11.27
N VAL A 458 -24.20 -16.00 11.12
CA VAL A 458 -23.80 -15.16 12.25
C VAL A 458 -25.01 -14.50 12.91
N ALA A 459 -25.99 -14.06 12.12
CA ALA A 459 -27.24 -13.50 12.64
C ALA A 459 -28.02 -14.53 13.46
N LEU A 460 -28.20 -15.75 12.94
CA LEU A 460 -28.87 -16.84 13.66
C LEU A 460 -28.16 -17.21 14.98
N GLU A 461 -26.82 -17.23 14.97
CA GLU A 461 -26.03 -17.46 16.19
C GLU A 461 -26.30 -16.39 17.27
N ILE A 462 -26.30 -15.13 16.85
CA ILE A 462 -26.55 -13.99 17.78
C ILE A 462 -27.98 -14.03 18.30
N ASP A 463 -28.96 -14.22 17.42
CA ASP A 463 -30.39 -14.28 17.78
C ASP A 463 -30.69 -15.43 18.74
N ALA A 464 -30.14 -16.61 18.49
CA ALA A 464 -30.25 -17.75 19.38
C ALA A 464 -29.63 -17.49 20.76
N ALA A 465 -28.47 -16.81 20.79
CA ALA A 465 -27.81 -16.45 22.06
C ALA A 465 -28.59 -15.40 22.84
N LEU A 466 -29.14 -14.37 22.17
CA LEU A 466 -30.03 -13.37 22.79
C LEU A 466 -31.32 -14.01 23.31
N SER A 467 -31.89 -14.95 22.59
CA SER A 467 -33.06 -15.69 23.04
C SER A 467 -32.77 -16.49 24.32
N ARG A 468 -31.62 -17.18 24.41
CA ARG A 468 -31.19 -17.87 25.63
C ARG A 468 -30.99 -16.89 26.81
N ALA A 469 -30.34 -15.75 26.54
CA ALA A 469 -30.15 -14.70 27.55
C ALA A 469 -31.49 -14.16 28.09
N SER A 470 -32.46 -13.96 27.20
CA SER A 470 -33.82 -13.53 27.58
C SER A 470 -34.52 -14.57 28.47
N THR A 471 -34.44 -15.85 28.14
CA THR A 471 -35.01 -16.92 28.94
C THR A 471 -34.39 -17.00 30.34
N ARG A 472 -33.06 -17.01 30.43
CA ARG A 472 -32.31 -17.06 31.70
C ARG A 472 -32.63 -15.87 32.59
N THR A 473 -32.71 -14.67 32.05
CA THR A 473 -33.04 -13.47 32.80
C THR A 473 -34.48 -13.43 33.29
N ALA A 474 -35.43 -14.03 32.57
CA ALA A 474 -36.80 -14.19 32.96
C ALA A 474 -36.97 -15.22 34.10
N GLU A 475 -36.32 -16.38 34.00
CA GLU A 475 -36.32 -17.44 34.99
C GLU A 475 -35.76 -16.92 36.33
N GLU A 476 -34.61 -16.23 36.32
CA GLU A 476 -34.02 -15.63 37.53
C GLU A 476 -34.92 -14.57 38.16
N ALA A 477 -35.59 -13.73 37.34
CA ALA A 477 -36.53 -12.75 37.83
C ALA A 477 -37.74 -13.39 38.51
N ASP A 478 -38.22 -14.55 38.03
CA ASP A 478 -39.32 -15.30 38.64
C ASP A 478 -38.89 -16.01 39.92
N GLU A 479 -37.68 -16.56 39.98
CA GLU A 479 -37.11 -17.18 41.18
C GLU A 479 -36.90 -16.15 42.27
N SER A 480 -36.33 -14.98 41.96
CA SER A 480 -36.19 -13.86 42.88
C SER A 480 -37.52 -13.38 43.43
N ARG A 481 -38.59 -13.32 42.62
CA ARG A 481 -39.94 -12.94 43.08
C ARG A 481 -40.53 -13.99 44.01
N ARG A 482 -40.33 -15.29 43.74
CA ARG A 482 -40.80 -16.39 44.61
C ARG A 482 -40.13 -16.35 45.98
N LEU A 483 -38.83 -16.07 46.01
CA LEU A 483 -38.09 -15.98 47.27
C LEU A 483 -38.54 -14.79 48.15
N VAL A 484 -38.84 -13.64 47.51
CA VAL A 484 -39.38 -12.46 48.21
C VAL A 484 -40.82 -12.69 48.68
N ALA A 485 -41.63 -13.50 47.98
CA ALA A 485 -43.03 -13.81 48.38
C ALA A 485 -43.13 -14.84 49.51
N VAL A 486 -42.04 -15.53 49.85
CA VAL A 486 -41.96 -16.57 50.91
C VAL A 486 -41.30 -16.02 52.17
N SER A 487 -40.62 -14.88 52.08
CA SER A 487 -40.02 -14.14 53.22
C SER A 487 -41.00 -13.09 53.79
#